data_7102305d70bc322bc473e6e25733a655
#
_entry.id   7102305d70bc322bc473e6e25733a655
#
_cell.length_a   1.000
_cell.length_b   1.000
_cell.length_c   1.000
_cell.angle_alpha   90.00
_cell.angle_beta   90.00
_cell.angle_gamma   90.00
#
_symmetry.space_group_name_H-M   'P 1'
#
loop_
_entity.id
_entity.type
_entity.pdbx_description
1 polymer ?
#
loop_
_entity_poly.entity_id
_entity_poly.type
_entity_poly.pdbx_seq_one_letter_code
_entity_poly.pdbx_strand_id
1 'polypeptide(L)'
;MGESLKYLAESRYVRDLATLVVCYGISINLVEVTWKSKIKAQYPNPNDYSAFMGDFSSCTGVVTFIMMLVGRFIFKRFGWGVAASITPTVILITGIIFFALVLSGTTFSAPLAALGMTPLLAAVYVGAAQNIFSKASKYSLFDPCKEMAYIPLDEETKVKARRPSTWS
;
A
#
# COMPACT_ATOMS: atom_id res chain seq x y z
N MET A 1 0.79 -23.87 -21.02
CA MET A 1 0.32 -22.63 -20.34
C MET A 1 -1.04 -22.81 -19.65
N GLY A 2 -2.04 -23.45 -20.27
CA GLY A 2 -3.38 -23.60 -19.68
C GLY A 2 -3.43 -24.46 -18.41
N GLU A 3 -2.68 -25.53 -18.31
CA GLU A 3 -2.68 -26.42 -17.15
C GLU A 3 -2.02 -25.79 -15.92
N SER A 4 -0.93 -25.02 -16.10
CA SER A 4 -0.28 -24.30 -15.02
C SER A 4 -1.18 -23.20 -14.45
N LEU A 5 -1.89 -22.47 -15.31
CA LEU A 5 -2.87 -21.46 -14.89
C LEU A 5 -4.06 -22.09 -14.15
N LYS A 6 -4.55 -23.25 -14.62
CA LYS A 6 -5.62 -23.98 -13.96
C LYS A 6 -5.20 -24.48 -12.59
N TYR A 7 -4.00 -25.02 -12.46
CA TYR A 7 -3.44 -25.44 -11.18
C TYR A 7 -3.25 -24.27 -10.20
N LEU A 8 -2.76 -23.13 -10.69
CA LEU A 8 -2.62 -21.92 -9.86
C LEU A 8 -3.99 -21.40 -9.39
N ALA A 9 -5.02 -21.49 -10.23
CA ALA A 9 -6.39 -21.09 -9.89
C ALA A 9 -7.07 -22.08 -8.92
N GLU A 10 -6.69 -23.37 -8.93
CA GLU A 10 -7.21 -24.39 -8.00
C GLU A 10 -6.59 -24.27 -6.61
N SER A 11 -5.39 -23.77 -6.47
CA SER A 11 -4.74 -23.58 -5.17
C SER A 11 -5.39 -22.42 -4.40
N ARG A 12 -5.99 -22.73 -3.25
CA ARG A 12 -6.59 -21.75 -2.34
C ARG A 12 -5.58 -20.68 -1.91
N TYR A 13 -4.36 -21.10 -1.59
CA TYR A 13 -3.27 -20.23 -1.20
C TYR A 13 -2.91 -19.20 -2.26
N VAL A 14 -2.80 -19.63 -3.53
CA VAL A 14 -2.47 -18.75 -4.66
C VAL A 14 -3.60 -17.73 -4.92
N ARG A 15 -4.85 -18.18 -4.85
CA ARG A 15 -6.00 -17.30 -4.99
C ARG A 15 -6.04 -16.22 -3.91
N ASP A 16 -5.81 -16.62 -2.65
CA ASP A 16 -5.83 -15.69 -1.52
C ASP A 16 -4.70 -14.67 -1.65
N LEU A 17 -3.51 -15.11 -2.05
CA LEU A 17 -2.37 -14.24 -2.30
C LEU A 17 -2.62 -13.28 -3.46
N ALA A 18 -3.17 -13.76 -4.58
CA ALA A 18 -3.52 -12.93 -5.74
C ALA A 18 -4.59 -11.90 -5.37
N THR A 19 -5.62 -12.30 -4.63
CA THR A 19 -6.67 -11.41 -4.15
C THR A 19 -6.10 -10.30 -3.27
N LEU A 20 -5.20 -10.65 -2.34
CA LEU A 20 -4.53 -9.68 -1.48
C LEU A 20 -3.75 -8.65 -2.29
N VAL A 21 -2.96 -9.09 -3.28
CA VAL A 21 -2.16 -8.20 -4.14
C VAL A 21 -3.04 -7.28 -4.98
N VAL A 22 -4.11 -7.81 -5.56
CA VAL A 22 -5.05 -7.04 -6.39
C VAL A 22 -5.81 -6.03 -5.55
N CYS A 23 -6.40 -6.44 -4.41
CA CYS A 23 -7.11 -5.54 -3.51
C CYS A 23 -6.21 -4.44 -2.98
N TYR A 24 -4.97 -4.78 -2.63
CA TYR A 24 -3.96 -3.82 -2.22
C TYR A 24 -3.68 -2.78 -3.32
N GLY A 25 -3.45 -3.23 -4.56
CA GLY A 25 -3.19 -2.35 -5.70
C GLY A 25 -4.35 -1.41 -6.01
N ILE A 26 -5.60 -1.93 -5.98
CA ILE A 26 -6.80 -1.13 -6.19
C ILE A 26 -6.94 -0.07 -5.09
N SER A 27 -6.79 -0.46 -3.83
CA SER A 27 -6.94 0.44 -2.68
C SER A 27 -5.96 1.61 -2.75
N ILE A 28 -4.68 1.35 -3.02
CA ILE A 28 -3.67 2.40 -3.15
C ILE A 28 -3.99 3.34 -4.32
N ASN A 29 -4.34 2.79 -5.48
CA ASN A 29 -4.65 3.62 -6.65
C ASN A 29 -5.87 4.53 -6.40
N LEU A 30 -6.91 3.99 -5.76
CA LEU A 30 -8.11 4.77 -5.44
C LEU A 30 -7.79 5.97 -4.55
N VAL A 31 -7.01 5.75 -3.49
CA VAL A 31 -6.56 6.82 -2.60
C VAL A 31 -5.68 7.81 -3.33
N GLU A 32 -4.71 7.34 -4.10
CA GLU A 32 -3.75 8.20 -4.82
C GLU A 32 -4.44 9.11 -5.84
N VAL A 33 -5.38 8.58 -6.62
CA VAL A 33 -6.16 9.36 -7.62
C VAL A 33 -7.01 10.41 -6.92
N THR A 34 -7.74 10.01 -5.86
CA THR A 34 -8.59 10.93 -5.09
C THR A 34 -7.75 12.03 -4.46
N TRP A 35 -6.61 11.68 -3.86
CA TRP A 35 -5.70 12.62 -3.24
C TRP A 35 -5.10 13.62 -4.25
N LYS A 36 -4.63 13.15 -5.40
CA LYS A 36 -4.12 14.02 -6.48
C LYS A 36 -5.17 15.02 -6.97
N SER A 37 -6.44 14.60 -7.04
CA SER A 37 -7.54 15.50 -7.34
C SER A 37 -7.70 16.61 -6.28
N LYS A 38 -7.56 16.29 -4.99
CA LYS A 38 -7.61 17.27 -3.90
C LYS A 38 -6.42 18.22 -3.90
N ILE A 39 -5.21 17.74 -4.22
CA ILE A 39 -4.02 18.60 -4.36
C ILE A 39 -4.23 19.60 -5.49
N LYS A 40 -4.73 19.15 -6.66
CA LYS A 40 -5.04 20.05 -7.77
C LYS A 40 -6.05 21.13 -7.42
N ALA A 41 -7.04 20.79 -6.60
CA ALA A 41 -8.04 21.75 -6.13
C ALA A 41 -7.44 22.76 -5.14
N GLN A 42 -6.48 22.34 -4.30
CA GLN A 42 -5.81 23.21 -3.34
C GLN A 42 -4.74 24.10 -3.98
N TYR A 43 -3.99 23.54 -4.93
CA TYR A 43 -2.88 24.19 -5.63
C TYR A 43 -3.15 24.23 -7.14
N PRO A 44 -3.97 25.19 -7.62
CA PRO A 44 -4.30 25.29 -9.06
C PRO A 44 -3.11 25.78 -9.90
N ASN A 45 -2.12 26.44 -9.29
CA ASN A 45 -0.90 26.88 -9.96
C ASN A 45 0.07 25.68 -10.16
N PRO A 46 0.54 25.39 -11.37
CA PRO A 46 1.46 24.28 -11.64
C PRO A 46 2.77 24.34 -10.85
N ASN A 47 3.28 25.53 -10.56
CA ASN A 47 4.52 25.69 -9.81
C ASN A 47 4.34 25.27 -8.33
N ASP A 48 3.24 25.69 -7.70
CA ASP A 48 2.93 25.34 -6.31
C ASP A 48 2.63 23.85 -6.17
N TYR A 49 1.92 23.28 -7.15
CA TYR A 49 1.69 21.84 -7.23
C TYR A 49 2.99 21.06 -7.34
N SER A 50 3.91 21.49 -8.20
CA SER A 50 5.21 20.84 -8.40
C SER A 50 6.10 20.97 -7.16
N ALA A 51 6.10 22.10 -6.48
CA ALA A 51 6.83 22.31 -5.24
C ALA A 51 6.31 21.35 -4.15
N PHE A 52 5.00 21.30 -3.93
CA PHE A 52 4.39 20.37 -2.99
C PHE A 52 4.72 18.90 -3.29
N MET A 53 4.69 18.50 -4.57
CA MET A 53 5.04 17.15 -4.98
C MET A 53 6.52 16.82 -4.78
N GLY A 54 7.40 17.82 -4.90
CA GLY A 54 8.82 17.70 -4.60
C GLY A 54 9.06 17.42 -3.11
N ASP A 55 8.45 18.22 -2.24
CA ASP A 55 8.51 18.04 -0.79
C ASP A 55 7.93 16.70 -0.35
N PHE A 56 6.78 16.33 -0.92
CA PHE A 56 6.15 15.02 -0.70
C PHE A 56 7.09 13.87 -1.09
N SER A 57 7.74 13.95 -2.25
CA SER A 57 8.66 12.90 -2.72
C SER A 57 9.88 12.77 -1.81
N SER A 58 10.44 13.89 -1.37
CA SER A 58 11.58 13.93 -0.44
C SER A 58 11.19 13.32 0.91
N CYS A 59 10.06 13.73 1.46
CA CYS A 59 9.53 13.18 2.70
C CYS A 59 9.25 11.66 2.58
N THR A 60 8.68 11.23 1.46
CA THR A 60 8.43 9.80 1.19
C THR A 60 9.73 9.00 1.18
N GLY A 61 10.78 9.54 0.57
CA GLY A 61 12.10 8.90 0.54
C GLY A 61 12.68 8.71 1.94
N VAL A 62 12.67 9.75 2.76
CA VAL A 62 13.17 9.71 4.14
C VAL A 62 12.37 8.72 4.99
N VAL A 63 11.05 8.80 4.95
CA VAL A 63 10.18 7.88 5.73
C VAL A 63 10.34 6.45 5.27
N THR A 64 10.48 6.19 3.96
CA THR A 64 10.72 4.85 3.43
C THR A 64 12.05 4.29 3.93
N PHE A 65 13.11 5.09 3.95
CA PHE A 65 14.40 4.67 4.49
C PHE A 65 14.30 4.31 5.99
N ILE A 66 13.66 5.14 6.80
CA ILE A 66 13.43 4.85 8.21
C ILE A 66 12.62 3.56 8.37
N MET A 67 11.54 3.40 7.59
CA MET A 67 10.70 2.22 7.65
C MET A 67 11.42 0.93 7.20
N MET A 68 12.40 1.01 6.30
CA MET A 68 13.25 -0.14 5.97
C MET A 68 14.11 -0.59 7.16
N LEU A 69 14.64 0.34 7.95
CA LEU A 69 15.37 0.00 9.17
C LEU A 69 14.45 -0.60 10.24
N VAL A 70 13.30 0.03 10.45
CA VAL A 70 12.27 -0.45 11.39
C VAL A 70 11.71 -1.80 10.93
N GLY A 71 11.52 -2.00 9.64
CA GLY A 71 11.03 -3.25 9.05
C GLY A 71 11.92 -4.45 9.42
N ARG A 72 13.24 -4.30 9.35
CA ARG A 72 14.18 -5.34 9.79
C ARG A 72 13.99 -5.70 11.26
N PHE A 73 13.75 -4.72 12.11
CA PHE A 73 13.48 -4.94 13.53
C PHE A 73 12.14 -5.66 13.74
N ILE A 74 11.09 -5.27 13.00
CA ILE A 74 9.77 -5.90 13.04
C ILE A 74 9.87 -7.37 12.66
N PHE A 75 10.52 -7.71 11.54
CA PHE A 75 10.71 -9.10 11.12
C PHE A 75 11.46 -9.94 12.17
N LYS A 76 12.51 -9.37 12.77
CA LYS A 76 13.31 -10.06 13.77
C LYS A 76 12.55 -10.28 15.09
N ARG A 77 11.73 -9.32 15.51
CA ARG A 77 11.06 -9.33 16.82
C ARG A 77 9.70 -9.99 16.81
N PHE A 78 8.91 -9.74 15.78
CA PHE A 78 7.49 -10.13 15.71
C PHE A 78 7.21 -11.18 14.64
N GLY A 79 8.15 -11.48 13.78
CA GLY A 79 8.03 -12.47 12.75
C GLY A 79 7.24 -12.03 11.51
N TRP A 80 7.14 -12.96 10.54
CA TRP A 80 6.56 -12.70 9.22
C TRP A 80 5.06 -12.35 9.26
N GLY A 81 4.27 -13.05 10.06
CA GLY A 81 2.80 -12.85 10.08
C GLY A 81 2.39 -11.46 10.55
N VAL A 82 3.06 -10.92 11.59
CA VAL A 82 2.81 -9.56 12.06
C VAL A 82 3.25 -8.54 11.02
N ALA A 83 4.44 -8.72 10.42
CA ALA A 83 4.95 -7.84 9.36
C ALA A 83 3.98 -7.77 8.16
N ALA A 84 3.43 -8.91 7.74
CA ALA A 84 2.46 -8.99 6.65
C ALA A 84 1.14 -8.28 6.96
N SER A 85 0.69 -8.30 8.22
CA SER A 85 -0.56 -7.69 8.66
C SER A 85 -0.49 -6.18 8.85
N ILE A 86 0.70 -5.63 9.13
CA ILE A 86 0.89 -4.19 9.39
C ILE A 86 0.45 -3.37 8.17
N THR A 87 0.89 -3.73 6.97
CA THR A 87 0.63 -2.94 5.76
C THR A 87 -0.87 -2.83 5.43
N PRO A 88 -1.67 -3.91 5.36
CA PRO A 88 -3.11 -3.80 5.15
C PRO A 88 -3.81 -2.99 6.26
N THR A 89 -3.39 -3.18 7.51
CA THR A 89 -3.98 -2.46 8.65
C THR A 89 -3.72 -0.96 8.58
N VAL A 90 -2.49 -0.55 8.26
CA VAL A 90 -2.13 0.87 8.10
C VAL A 90 -2.94 1.49 6.97
N ILE A 91 -3.05 0.82 5.82
CA ILE A 91 -3.84 1.33 4.68
C ILE A 91 -5.32 1.43 5.04
N LEU A 92 -5.87 0.45 5.74
CA LEU A 92 -7.27 0.46 6.15
C LEU A 92 -7.57 1.63 7.09
N ILE A 93 -6.80 1.78 8.16
CA ILE A 93 -7.02 2.84 9.16
C ILE A 93 -6.83 4.23 8.53
N THR A 94 -5.71 4.44 7.87
CA THR A 94 -5.40 5.75 7.25
C THR A 94 -6.32 6.07 6.08
N GLY A 95 -6.75 5.06 5.33
CA GLY A 95 -7.72 5.19 4.25
C GLY A 95 -9.11 5.59 4.77
N ILE A 96 -9.58 4.97 5.85
CA ILE A 96 -10.86 5.35 6.49
C ILE A 96 -10.81 6.81 6.94
N ILE A 97 -9.74 7.23 7.61
CA ILE A 97 -9.57 8.61 8.06
C ILE A 97 -9.58 9.58 6.88
N PHE A 98 -8.84 9.25 5.82
CA PHE A 98 -8.77 10.08 4.61
C PHE A 98 -10.14 10.22 3.93
N PHE A 99 -10.85 9.11 3.69
CA PHE A 99 -12.16 9.15 3.06
C PHE A 99 -13.23 9.80 3.96
N ALA A 100 -13.16 9.61 5.27
CA ALA A 100 -14.03 10.32 6.21
C ALA A 100 -13.87 11.83 6.07
N LEU A 101 -12.65 12.35 5.97
CA LEU A 101 -12.39 13.77 5.74
C LEU A 101 -12.87 14.24 4.37
N VAL A 102 -12.68 13.44 3.33
CA VAL A 102 -13.10 13.80 1.96
C VAL A 102 -14.61 13.84 1.82
N LEU A 103 -15.33 12.90 2.43
CA LEU A 103 -16.78 12.77 2.32
C LEU A 103 -17.54 13.65 3.33
N SER A 104 -17.00 13.78 4.53
CA SER A 104 -17.65 14.51 5.64
C SER A 104 -16.93 15.82 5.99
N GLY A 105 -16.24 16.44 5.03
CA GLY A 105 -15.45 17.65 5.24
C GLY A 105 -16.24 18.82 5.86
N THR A 106 -17.54 18.92 5.54
CA THR A 106 -18.45 19.92 6.12
C THR A 106 -18.69 19.70 7.62
N THR A 107 -18.78 18.45 8.06
CA THR A 107 -18.98 18.07 9.48
C THR A 107 -17.72 18.37 10.32
N PHE A 108 -16.55 18.22 9.72
CA PHE A 108 -15.26 18.48 10.37
C PHE A 108 -14.78 19.94 10.21
N SER A 109 -15.55 20.80 9.54
CA SER A 109 -15.15 22.19 9.30
C SER A 109 -14.94 22.99 10.58
N ALA A 110 -15.79 22.82 11.60
CA ALA A 110 -15.70 23.55 12.87
C ALA A 110 -14.40 23.21 13.67
N PRO A 111 -14.06 21.92 13.94
CA PRO A 111 -12.82 21.59 14.63
C PRO A 111 -11.56 21.91 13.79
N LEU A 112 -11.63 21.82 12.47
CA LEU A 112 -10.51 22.16 11.58
C LEU A 112 -10.28 23.67 11.51
N ALA A 113 -11.35 24.48 11.52
CA ALA A 113 -11.25 25.94 11.61
C ALA A 113 -10.57 26.41 12.89
N ALA A 114 -10.80 25.71 14.01
CA ALA A 114 -10.11 25.98 15.28
C ALA A 114 -8.58 25.75 15.19
N LEU A 115 -8.13 24.89 14.27
CA LEU A 115 -6.73 24.64 13.96
C LEU A 115 -6.18 25.52 12.82
N GLY A 116 -6.99 26.47 12.32
CA GLY A 116 -6.62 27.35 11.20
C GLY A 116 -6.51 26.62 9.85
N MET A 117 -7.12 25.44 9.70
CA MET A 117 -7.04 24.63 8.50
C MET A 117 -8.39 24.53 7.80
N THR A 118 -8.37 24.61 6.47
CA THR A 118 -9.56 24.29 5.67
C THR A 118 -9.73 22.78 5.55
N PRO A 119 -10.96 22.25 5.41
CA PRO A 119 -11.19 20.82 5.20
C PRO A 119 -10.43 20.26 3.98
N LEU A 120 -10.27 21.07 2.94
CA LEU A 120 -9.51 20.69 1.74
C LEU A 120 -8.02 20.54 2.05
N LEU A 121 -7.45 21.52 2.78
CA LEU A 121 -6.05 21.48 3.19
C LEU A 121 -5.77 20.28 4.12
N ALA A 122 -6.67 20.02 5.07
CA ALA A 122 -6.58 18.83 5.94
C ALA A 122 -6.61 17.53 5.14
N ALA A 123 -7.50 17.40 4.16
CA ALA A 123 -7.56 16.24 3.28
C ALA A 123 -6.27 16.06 2.45
N VAL A 124 -5.65 17.15 2.00
CA VAL A 124 -4.36 17.10 1.28
C VAL A 124 -3.26 16.57 2.19
N TYR A 125 -3.10 17.08 3.41
CA TYR A 125 -2.05 16.64 4.34
C TYR A 125 -2.27 15.23 4.87
N VAL A 126 -3.51 14.88 5.24
CA VAL A 126 -3.84 13.51 5.69
C VAL A 126 -3.65 12.52 4.54
N GLY A 127 -4.05 12.89 3.32
CA GLY A 127 -3.81 12.08 2.14
C GLY A 127 -2.32 11.95 1.80
N ALA A 128 -1.52 13.00 2.01
CA ALA A 128 -0.06 12.92 1.88
C ALA A 128 0.54 11.94 2.88
N ALA A 129 0.20 12.06 4.16
CA ALA A 129 0.66 11.14 5.20
C ALA A 129 0.26 9.70 4.90
N GLN A 130 -0.99 9.48 4.51
CA GLN A 130 -1.50 8.16 4.12
C GLN A 130 -0.70 7.57 2.95
N ASN A 131 -0.43 8.35 1.89
CA ASN A 131 0.36 7.90 0.75
C ASN A 131 1.83 7.62 1.13
N ILE A 132 2.44 8.45 1.98
CA ILE A 132 3.80 8.25 2.48
C ILE A 132 3.87 6.93 3.25
N PHE A 133 3.00 6.70 4.23
CA PHE A 133 2.99 5.48 5.04
C PHE A 133 2.65 4.24 4.21
N SER A 134 1.73 4.33 3.27
CA SER A 134 1.39 3.24 2.36
C SER A 134 2.58 2.84 1.49
N LYS A 135 3.26 3.80 0.88
CA LYS A 135 4.45 3.54 0.06
C LYS A 135 5.61 3.02 0.91
N ALA A 136 5.87 3.62 2.06
CA ALA A 136 6.92 3.19 2.97
C ALA A 136 6.68 1.75 3.48
N SER A 137 5.45 1.43 3.91
CA SER A 137 5.09 0.07 4.34
C SER A 137 5.14 -0.94 3.19
N LYS A 138 4.77 -0.53 1.97
CA LYS A 138 4.88 -1.38 0.79
C LYS A 138 6.31 -1.85 0.59
N TYR A 139 7.24 -0.93 0.48
CA TYR A 139 8.63 -1.27 0.17
C TYR A 139 9.38 -1.93 1.33
N SER A 140 9.02 -1.60 2.58
CA SER A 140 9.73 -2.11 3.77
C SER A 140 9.17 -3.42 4.31
N LEU A 141 7.88 -3.67 4.16
CA LEU A 141 7.19 -4.82 4.77
C LEU A 141 6.45 -5.67 3.74
N PHE A 142 5.59 -5.07 2.90
CA PHE A 142 4.71 -5.83 2.01
C PHE A 142 5.47 -6.56 0.90
N ASP A 143 6.36 -5.88 0.18
CA ASP A 143 7.12 -6.49 -0.92
C ASP A 143 8.01 -7.63 -0.42
N PRO A 144 8.80 -7.50 0.67
CA PRO A 144 9.54 -8.62 1.24
C PRO A 144 8.64 -9.78 1.71
N CYS A 145 7.49 -9.48 2.34
CA CYS A 145 6.54 -10.53 2.76
C CYS A 145 5.97 -11.29 1.56
N LYS A 146 5.62 -10.56 0.50
CA LYS A 146 5.12 -11.13 -0.75
C LYS A 146 6.15 -12.04 -1.40
N GLU A 147 7.41 -11.60 -1.49
CA GLU A 147 8.49 -12.40 -2.04
C GLU A 147 8.70 -13.69 -1.24
N MET A 148 8.72 -13.62 0.09
CA MET A 148 8.79 -14.81 0.94
C MET A 148 7.59 -15.76 0.73
N ALA A 149 6.40 -15.23 0.46
CA ALA A 149 5.22 -16.03 0.18
C ALA A 149 5.27 -16.76 -1.17
N TYR A 150 6.07 -16.27 -2.13
CA TYR A 150 6.27 -16.94 -3.41
C TYR A 150 7.30 -18.08 -3.37
N ILE A 151 8.19 -18.13 -2.38
CA ILE A 151 9.24 -19.16 -2.27
C ILE A 151 8.67 -20.59 -2.30
N PRO A 152 7.63 -20.96 -1.53
CA PRO A 152 7.05 -22.29 -1.58
C PRO A 152 6.47 -22.66 -2.97
N LEU A 153 5.90 -21.69 -3.66
CA LEU A 153 5.33 -21.90 -5.00
C LEU A 153 6.39 -22.20 -6.05
N ASP A 154 7.55 -21.56 -5.97
CA ASP A 154 8.66 -21.76 -6.86
C ASP A 154 9.26 -23.17 -6.68
N GLU A 155 9.38 -23.64 -5.44
CA GLU A 155 9.82 -24.98 -5.10
C GLU A 155 8.85 -26.06 -5.60
N GLU A 156 7.55 -25.91 -5.41
CA GLU A 156 6.53 -26.82 -5.92
C GLU A 156 6.54 -26.90 -7.46
N THR A 157 6.71 -25.75 -8.12
CA THR A 157 6.80 -25.68 -9.58
C THR A 157 8.06 -26.37 -10.08
N LYS A 158 9.20 -26.20 -9.43
CA LYS A 158 10.47 -26.87 -9.74
C LYS A 158 10.38 -28.38 -9.55
N VAL A 159 9.75 -28.84 -8.46
CA VAL A 159 9.57 -30.27 -8.18
C VAL A 159 8.67 -30.93 -9.23
N LYS A 160 7.61 -30.27 -9.68
CA LYS A 160 6.72 -30.78 -10.73
C LYS A 160 7.38 -30.80 -12.09
N ALA A 161 8.18 -29.81 -12.43
CA ALA A 161 8.95 -29.76 -13.66
C ALA A 161 10.05 -30.86 -13.73
N ARG A 162 10.52 -31.33 -12.56
CA ARG A 162 11.53 -32.41 -12.45
C ARG A 162 10.94 -33.81 -12.44
N ARG A 163 9.63 -33.99 -12.31
CA ARG A 163 9.03 -35.33 -12.44
C ARG A 163 9.12 -35.75 -13.90
N PRO A 164 9.93 -36.80 -14.25
CA PRO A 164 9.91 -37.33 -15.56
C PRO A 164 8.50 -37.87 -15.86
N SER A 165 7.98 -37.50 -17.01
CA SER A 165 6.77 -38.13 -17.55
C SER A 165 7.04 -39.61 -17.69
N THR A 166 6.64 -40.43 -16.72
CA THR A 166 6.57 -41.86 -16.87
C THR A 166 5.44 -42.15 -17.85
N TRP A 167 5.78 -42.17 -19.12
CA TRP A 167 4.95 -42.80 -20.14
C TRP A 167 5.19 -44.30 -20.02
N SER A 168 4.25 -45.02 -19.51
CA SER A 168 4.05 -46.46 -19.73
C SER A 168 2.59 -46.68 -20.06
#